data_81256a45027460ef381da9115ea0f248
#
_entry.id   81256a45027460ef381da9115ea0f248
#
_cell.length_a   1.000
_cell.length_b   1.000
_cell.length_c   1.000
_cell.angle_alpha   90.00
_cell.angle_beta   90.00
_cell.angle_gamma   90.00
#
_symmetry.space_group_name_H-M   'P 1'
#
loop_
_entity.id
_entity.type
_entity.pdbx_description
1 polymer ?
#
loop_
_entity_poly.entity_id
_entity_poly.type
_entity_poly.pdbx_seq_one_letter_code
_entity_poly.pdbx_strand_id
1 'polypeptide(L)'
;FNSVYGETLVDPKIVLPDNEACLRLPGTDGKAKMSKSLGNCIYLSEDPAEIKKKVMSMYTDPNHIRVEDPGQVEGNSVFTYLDAFSKPEYFEEFLPDYSGMDELKEHYSRGGLGDVKVKKFLNNVLQAELAPIRERRQMWEKRPQDVYDILKSGSEVARAKAAETLADVRRAMKIDYFDNDNLLKM
;
A
#
# COMPACT_ATOMS: atom_id res chain seq x y z
N PHE A 1 -3.73 -3.35 -29.06
CA PHE A 1 -4.51 -4.45 -29.64
C PHE A 1 -5.75 -3.89 -30.37
N ASN A 2 -6.61 -3.14 -29.67
CA ASN A 2 -7.89 -2.62 -30.22
C ASN A 2 -7.70 -1.73 -31.44
N SER A 3 -6.63 -0.96 -31.51
CA SER A 3 -6.31 -0.10 -32.68
C SER A 3 -5.98 -0.87 -33.95
N VAL A 4 -5.61 -2.14 -33.85
CA VAL A 4 -5.22 -3.00 -35.01
C VAL A 4 -6.30 -4.00 -35.37
N TYR A 5 -6.94 -4.61 -34.37
CA TYR A 5 -7.85 -5.74 -34.54
C TYR A 5 -9.34 -5.39 -34.27
N GLY A 6 -9.62 -4.15 -33.89
CA GLY A 6 -10.96 -3.72 -33.51
C GLY A 6 -11.21 -3.89 -32.00
N GLU A 7 -12.33 -3.35 -31.53
CA GLU A 7 -12.74 -3.33 -30.13
C GLU A 7 -12.96 -4.75 -29.59
N THR A 8 -11.97 -5.29 -28.90
CA THR A 8 -11.97 -6.65 -28.37
C THR A 8 -11.61 -6.68 -26.87
N LEU A 9 -10.58 -5.93 -26.46
CA LEU A 9 -10.15 -5.84 -25.09
C LEU A 9 -10.77 -4.61 -24.42
N VAL A 10 -11.18 -4.76 -23.17
CA VAL A 10 -11.68 -3.64 -22.37
C VAL A 10 -10.53 -2.67 -22.07
N ASP A 11 -10.71 -1.39 -22.36
CA ASP A 11 -9.74 -0.36 -22.01
C ASP A 11 -9.67 -0.20 -20.49
N PRO A 12 -8.49 -0.36 -19.88
CA PRO A 12 -8.35 -0.22 -18.44
C PRO A 12 -8.52 1.25 -18.03
N LYS A 13 -9.29 1.47 -16.96
CA LYS A 13 -9.40 2.78 -16.32
C LYS A 13 -8.55 2.80 -15.06
N ILE A 14 -7.75 3.86 -14.91
CA ILE A 14 -6.96 4.06 -13.70
C ILE A 14 -7.89 4.41 -12.52
N VAL A 15 -7.66 3.76 -11.40
CA VAL A 15 -8.29 4.10 -10.11
C VAL A 15 -7.16 4.50 -9.16
N LEU A 16 -7.21 5.72 -8.67
CA LEU A 16 -6.24 6.27 -7.74
C LEU A 16 -6.90 6.38 -6.35
N PRO A 17 -6.10 6.31 -5.27
CA PRO A 17 -6.62 6.60 -3.93
C PRO A 17 -7.01 8.07 -3.80
N ASP A 18 -8.04 8.35 -3.01
CA ASP A 18 -8.51 9.72 -2.74
C ASP A 18 -7.46 10.52 -1.95
N ASN A 19 -6.70 9.87 -1.07
CA ASN A 19 -5.60 10.48 -0.34
C ASN A 19 -4.30 10.42 -1.17
N GLU A 20 -3.83 11.57 -1.65
CA GLU A 20 -2.61 11.69 -2.46
C GLU A 20 -1.36 11.18 -1.74
N ALA A 21 -1.27 11.28 -0.41
CA ALA A 21 -0.16 10.74 0.36
C ALA A 21 -0.01 9.21 0.20
N CYS A 22 -1.10 8.51 -0.16
CA CYS A 22 -1.11 7.07 -0.42
C CYS A 22 -0.65 6.68 -1.83
N LEU A 23 -0.46 7.63 -2.75
CA LEU A 23 -0.03 7.34 -4.13
C LEU A 23 1.35 6.69 -4.16
N ARG A 24 2.26 7.17 -3.33
CA ARG A 24 3.63 6.66 -3.26
C ARG A 24 4.26 6.88 -1.90
N LEU A 25 4.27 5.85 -1.07
CA LEU A 25 5.00 5.92 0.20
C LEU A 25 6.51 5.74 0.00
N PRO A 26 7.33 6.60 0.63
CA PRO A 26 8.78 6.41 0.67
C PRO A 26 9.13 5.18 1.51
N GLY A 27 10.32 4.62 1.28
CA GLY A 27 10.87 3.63 2.19
C GLY A 27 11.18 4.22 3.57
N THR A 28 11.41 3.36 4.56
CA THR A 28 11.78 3.78 5.91
C THR A 28 13.10 4.56 5.96
N ASP A 29 13.91 4.45 4.91
CA ASP A 29 15.16 5.19 4.69
C ASP A 29 14.96 6.62 4.16
N GLY A 30 13.74 7.00 3.80
CA GLY A 30 13.38 8.32 3.25
C GLY A 30 13.96 8.66 1.87
N LYS A 31 14.67 7.73 1.23
CA LYS A 31 15.42 7.99 -0.02
C LYS A 31 14.76 7.40 -1.23
N ALA A 32 14.34 6.16 -1.15
CA ALA A 32 13.81 5.41 -2.28
C ALA A 32 12.36 4.99 -2.04
N LYS A 33 11.68 4.57 -3.11
CA LYS A 33 10.39 3.91 -3.00
C LYS A 33 10.51 2.68 -2.09
N MET A 34 9.49 2.44 -1.27
CA MET A 34 9.37 1.22 -0.47
C MET A 34 9.57 -0.03 -1.34
N SER A 35 10.52 -0.89 -0.96
CA SER A 35 10.87 -2.11 -1.71
C SER A 35 11.35 -3.23 -0.80
N LYS A 36 10.87 -4.44 -1.09
CA LYS A 36 11.31 -5.65 -0.37
C LYS A 36 12.81 -5.91 -0.54
N SER A 37 13.33 -5.72 -1.75
CA SER A 37 14.74 -5.96 -2.08
C SER A 37 15.70 -4.97 -1.42
N LEU A 38 15.23 -3.78 -1.08
CA LEU A 38 16.00 -2.77 -0.36
C LEU A 38 15.90 -2.90 1.17
N GLY A 39 15.00 -3.75 1.67
CA GLY A 39 14.78 -3.91 3.11
C GLY A 39 14.17 -2.67 3.80
N ASN A 40 13.70 -1.68 3.05
CA ASN A 40 13.17 -0.41 3.53
C ASN A 40 11.64 -0.39 3.60
N CYS A 41 10.99 -1.55 3.71
CA CYS A 41 9.54 -1.66 3.77
C CYS A 41 9.05 -2.19 5.13
N ILE A 42 7.81 -1.82 5.48
CA ILE A 42 7.05 -2.41 6.58
C ILE A 42 6.08 -3.41 5.97
N TYR A 43 6.12 -4.67 6.44
CA TYR A 43 5.21 -5.71 5.97
C TYR A 43 3.90 -5.69 6.76
N LEU A 44 2.78 -5.94 6.09
CA LEU A 44 1.45 -6.00 6.74
C LEU A 44 1.36 -7.12 7.80
N SER A 45 2.17 -8.17 7.65
CA SER A 45 2.22 -9.31 8.59
C SER A 45 3.38 -9.25 9.58
N GLU A 46 4.12 -8.13 9.62
CA GLU A 46 5.31 -8.01 10.45
C GLU A 46 4.98 -7.99 11.94
N ASP A 47 5.90 -8.51 12.74
CA ASP A 47 5.77 -8.47 14.19
C ASP A 47 5.73 -7.03 14.72
N PRO A 48 4.90 -6.73 15.74
CA PRO A 48 4.80 -5.39 16.32
C PRO A 48 6.13 -4.80 16.78
N ALA A 49 7.04 -5.63 17.30
CA ALA A 49 8.35 -5.17 17.76
C ALA A 49 9.27 -4.78 16.59
N GLU A 50 9.22 -5.51 15.48
CA GLU A 50 9.98 -5.17 14.27
C GLU A 50 9.43 -3.91 13.60
N ILE A 51 8.10 -3.73 13.56
CA ILE A 51 7.48 -2.47 13.07
C ILE A 51 7.97 -1.30 13.90
N LYS A 52 7.91 -1.40 15.25
CA LYS A 52 8.42 -0.37 16.16
C LYS A 52 9.87 -0.04 15.89
N LYS A 53 10.74 -1.04 15.74
CA LYS A 53 12.16 -0.87 15.44
C LYS A 53 12.38 -0.11 14.13
N LYS A 54 11.65 -0.49 13.07
CA LYS A 54 11.70 0.20 11.77
C LYS A 54 11.23 1.64 11.88
N VAL A 55 10.09 1.90 12.53
CA VAL A 55 9.58 3.25 12.75
C VAL A 55 10.56 4.11 13.51
N MET A 56 11.15 3.59 14.60
CA MET A 56 12.13 4.34 15.38
C MET A 56 13.42 4.64 14.60
N SER A 57 13.76 3.83 13.59
CA SER A 57 14.91 4.06 12.69
C SER A 57 14.57 4.83 11.42
N MET A 58 13.31 5.22 11.20
CA MET A 58 12.91 6.00 10.02
C MET A 58 13.70 7.29 9.91
N TYR A 59 13.99 7.65 8.65
CA TYR A 59 14.59 8.93 8.32
C TYR A 59 13.68 10.09 8.71
N THR A 60 14.28 11.10 9.33
CA THR A 60 13.68 12.38 9.67
C THR A 60 14.57 13.52 9.15
N ASP A 61 14.41 14.74 9.67
CA ASP A 61 15.27 15.85 9.28
C ASP A 61 16.66 15.71 9.94
N PRO A 62 17.74 15.62 9.17
CA PRO A 62 19.10 15.51 9.70
C PRO A 62 19.59 16.80 10.42
N ASN A 63 18.94 17.94 10.21
CA ASN A 63 19.25 19.19 10.87
C ASN A 63 18.51 19.38 12.19
N HIS A 64 17.49 18.58 12.47
CA HIS A 64 16.74 18.57 13.73
C HIS A 64 17.50 17.77 14.80
N ILE A 65 18.59 18.34 15.34
CA ILE A 65 19.48 17.66 16.27
C ILE A 65 18.96 17.74 17.71
N ARG A 66 18.43 18.90 18.08
CA ARG A 66 17.86 19.18 19.40
C ARG A 66 16.36 19.36 19.31
N VAL A 67 15.66 19.10 20.39
CA VAL A 67 14.19 19.27 20.45
C VAL A 67 13.78 20.70 20.16
N GLU A 68 14.59 21.69 20.54
CA GLU A 68 14.35 23.11 20.36
C GLU A 68 14.57 23.58 18.91
N ASP A 69 15.32 22.80 18.11
CA ASP A 69 15.61 23.18 16.72
C ASP A 69 14.32 23.08 15.88
N PRO A 70 14.10 24.03 14.94
CA PRO A 70 13.04 23.89 13.96
C PRO A 70 13.24 22.65 13.09
N GLY A 71 12.18 21.85 12.90
CA GLY A 71 12.23 20.65 12.08
C GLY A 71 11.57 20.85 10.72
N GLN A 72 12.08 20.15 9.70
CA GLN A 72 11.49 20.15 8.36
C GLN A 72 10.49 19.00 8.21
N VAL A 73 9.25 19.35 7.88
CA VAL A 73 8.16 18.40 7.62
C VAL A 73 8.23 17.83 6.21
N GLU A 74 8.53 18.69 5.21
CA GLU A 74 8.66 18.29 3.83
C GLU A 74 9.83 17.31 3.64
N GLY A 75 9.59 16.18 2.98
CA GLY A 75 10.59 15.13 2.79
C GLY A 75 10.84 14.26 4.03
N ASN A 76 10.18 14.54 5.15
CA ASN A 76 10.26 13.73 6.36
C ASN A 76 9.32 12.53 6.23
N SER A 77 9.90 11.33 6.12
CA SER A 77 9.13 10.11 5.90
C SER A 77 8.14 9.80 7.03
N VAL A 78 8.41 10.19 8.26
CA VAL A 78 7.49 9.98 9.39
C VAL A 78 6.20 10.78 9.18
N PHE A 79 6.28 12.04 8.77
CA PHE A 79 5.10 12.86 8.47
C PHE A 79 4.36 12.38 7.23
N THR A 80 5.06 11.92 6.18
CA THR A 80 4.41 11.31 5.01
C THR A 80 3.55 10.10 5.39
N TYR A 81 4.04 9.25 6.28
CA TYR A 81 3.25 8.11 6.78
C TYR A 81 2.10 8.55 7.69
N LEU A 82 2.30 9.57 8.52
CA LEU A 82 1.21 10.12 9.33
C LEU A 82 0.11 10.74 8.45
N ASP A 83 0.46 11.46 7.38
CA ASP A 83 -0.52 11.99 6.41
C ASP A 83 -1.31 10.88 5.70
N ALA A 84 -0.68 9.73 5.49
CA ALA A 84 -1.32 8.59 4.85
C ALA A 84 -2.26 7.82 5.79
N PHE A 85 -1.92 7.68 7.07
CA PHE A 85 -2.56 6.71 7.96
C PHE A 85 -3.20 7.32 9.21
N SER A 86 -2.87 8.56 9.62
CA SER A 86 -3.47 9.13 10.81
C SER A 86 -4.93 9.53 10.58
N LYS A 87 -5.73 9.42 11.65
CA LYS A 87 -7.13 9.78 11.71
C LYS A 87 -7.37 10.64 12.94
N PRO A 88 -8.44 11.45 12.97
CA PRO A 88 -8.74 12.29 14.15
C PRO A 88 -8.80 11.50 15.46
N GLU A 89 -9.42 10.32 15.46
CA GLU A 89 -9.53 9.45 16.62
C GLU A 89 -8.18 9.00 17.19
N TYR A 90 -7.13 8.90 16.37
CA TYR A 90 -5.79 8.55 16.85
C TYR A 90 -5.08 9.67 17.58
N PHE A 91 -5.43 10.93 17.30
CA PHE A 91 -4.96 12.04 18.10
C PHE A 91 -5.59 12.01 19.49
N GLU A 92 -6.90 11.80 19.57
CA GLU A 92 -7.60 11.70 20.87
C GLU A 92 -7.03 10.56 21.73
N GLU A 93 -6.71 9.41 21.12
CA GLU A 93 -6.26 8.23 21.83
C GLU A 93 -4.76 8.25 22.17
N PHE A 94 -3.90 8.64 21.20
CA PHE A 94 -2.44 8.45 21.33
C PHE A 94 -1.67 9.75 21.50
N LEU A 95 -2.24 10.89 21.16
CA LEU A 95 -1.56 12.17 21.18
C LEU A 95 -2.52 13.35 21.51
N PRO A 96 -3.23 13.29 22.65
CA PRO A 96 -4.30 14.25 22.98
C PRO A 96 -3.83 15.69 23.18
N ASP A 97 -2.53 15.94 23.22
CA ASP A 97 -1.98 17.30 23.28
C ASP A 97 -2.19 18.10 21.97
N TYR A 98 -2.63 17.44 20.88
CA TYR A 98 -2.79 18.03 19.55
C TYR A 98 -4.18 17.75 18.99
N SER A 99 -4.78 18.75 18.36
CA SER A 99 -6.08 18.63 17.70
C SER A 99 -6.03 17.92 16.34
N GLY A 100 -4.84 17.78 15.76
CA GLY A 100 -4.66 17.13 14.46
C GLY A 100 -3.28 17.33 13.84
N MET A 101 -3.15 16.92 12.56
CA MET A 101 -1.89 16.94 11.84
C MET A 101 -1.33 18.34 11.65
N ASP A 102 -2.17 19.33 11.41
CA ASP A 102 -1.70 20.71 11.15
C ASP A 102 -0.99 21.29 12.36
N GLU A 103 -1.58 21.13 13.54
CA GLU A 103 -0.97 21.59 14.80
C GLU A 103 0.32 20.84 15.13
N LEU A 104 0.35 19.52 14.86
CA LEU A 104 1.55 18.70 15.05
C LEU A 104 2.70 19.16 14.14
N LYS A 105 2.40 19.41 12.86
CA LYS A 105 3.37 19.90 11.86
C LYS A 105 3.86 21.32 12.19
N GLU A 106 2.97 22.19 12.59
CA GLU A 106 3.32 23.56 13.00
C GLU A 106 4.28 23.52 14.21
N HIS A 107 3.95 22.71 15.22
CA HIS A 107 4.82 22.58 16.41
C HIS A 107 6.19 22.02 16.05
N TYR A 108 6.26 21.00 15.19
CA TYR A 108 7.54 20.44 14.72
C TYR A 108 8.37 21.47 13.96
N SER A 109 7.73 22.25 13.09
CA SER A 109 8.39 23.27 12.26
C SER A 109 8.92 24.46 13.05
N ARG A 110 8.29 24.83 14.17
CA ARG A 110 8.77 25.93 15.00
C ARG A 110 9.83 25.50 16.04
N GLY A 111 10.03 24.17 16.23
CA GLY A 111 10.87 23.64 17.29
C GLY A 111 10.09 23.39 18.61
N GLY A 112 10.66 22.58 19.46
CA GLY A 112 10.04 22.15 20.73
C GLY A 112 9.40 20.76 20.72
N LEU A 113 9.40 20.07 19.57
CA LEU A 113 8.85 18.73 19.39
C LEU A 113 9.90 17.77 18.82
N GLY A 114 10.41 16.86 19.63
CA GLY A 114 11.44 15.90 19.21
C GLY A 114 10.89 14.74 18.37
N ASP A 115 11.71 14.25 17.44
CA ASP A 115 11.45 13.12 16.53
C ASP A 115 10.91 11.88 17.23
N VAL A 116 11.41 11.57 18.40
CA VAL A 116 11.00 10.38 19.16
C VAL A 116 9.51 10.41 19.52
N LYS A 117 8.94 11.59 19.86
CA LYS A 117 7.51 11.74 20.17
C LYS A 117 6.67 11.48 18.92
N VAL A 118 7.07 12.05 17.78
CA VAL A 118 6.38 11.88 16.48
C VAL A 118 6.47 10.42 16.01
N LYS A 119 7.63 9.79 16.11
CA LYS A 119 7.83 8.37 15.78
C LYS A 119 7.01 7.43 16.66
N LYS A 120 6.89 7.72 17.95
CA LYS A 120 6.02 6.96 18.86
C LYS A 120 4.57 7.06 18.44
N PHE A 121 4.11 8.26 18.08
CA PHE A 121 2.75 8.45 17.57
C PHE A 121 2.54 7.64 16.29
N LEU A 122 3.43 7.74 15.30
CA LEU A 122 3.34 6.93 14.09
C LEU A 122 3.32 5.43 14.38
N ASN A 123 4.15 4.96 15.32
CA ASN A 123 4.12 3.55 15.70
C ASN A 123 2.74 3.13 16.23
N ASN A 124 2.12 3.95 17.09
CA ASN A 124 0.80 3.63 17.64
C ASN A 124 -0.27 3.58 16.53
N VAL A 125 -0.26 4.56 15.62
CA VAL A 125 -1.14 4.58 14.42
C VAL A 125 -0.95 3.31 13.59
N LEU A 126 0.29 2.96 13.25
CA LEU A 126 0.55 1.75 12.45
C LEU A 126 0.19 0.46 13.20
N GLN A 127 0.39 0.39 14.51
CA GLN A 127 -0.06 -0.77 15.29
C GLN A 127 -1.57 -0.92 15.26
N ALA A 128 -2.33 0.17 15.41
CA ALA A 128 -3.79 0.17 15.33
C ALA A 128 -4.29 -0.28 13.94
N GLU A 129 -3.71 0.25 12.87
CA GLU A 129 -4.08 -0.11 11.49
C GLU A 129 -3.71 -1.56 11.12
N LEU A 130 -2.58 -2.05 11.58
CA LEU A 130 -2.06 -3.36 11.19
C LEU A 130 -2.51 -4.52 12.10
N ALA A 131 -2.92 -4.25 13.34
CA ALA A 131 -3.36 -5.30 14.26
C ALA A 131 -4.52 -6.14 13.69
N PRO A 132 -5.62 -5.55 13.16
CA PRO A 132 -6.72 -6.33 12.60
C PRO A 132 -6.32 -7.16 11.38
N ILE A 133 -5.33 -6.69 10.61
CA ILE A 133 -4.79 -7.42 9.45
C ILE A 133 -4.02 -8.66 9.91
N ARG A 134 -3.15 -8.49 10.93
CA ARG A 134 -2.39 -9.60 11.52
C ARG A 134 -3.30 -10.65 12.15
N GLU A 135 -4.33 -10.24 12.87
CA GLU A 135 -5.32 -11.15 13.48
C GLU A 135 -6.05 -11.99 12.43
N ARG A 136 -6.54 -11.34 11.35
CA ARG A 136 -7.16 -12.05 10.23
C ARG A 136 -6.20 -13.01 9.56
N ARG A 137 -4.94 -12.61 9.36
CA ARG A 137 -3.91 -13.49 8.83
C ARG A 137 -3.69 -14.72 9.70
N GLN A 138 -3.50 -14.53 11.01
CA GLN A 138 -3.33 -15.64 11.97
C GLN A 138 -4.52 -16.60 11.99
N MET A 139 -5.73 -16.09 11.81
CA MET A 139 -6.93 -16.91 11.67
C MET A 139 -6.85 -17.80 10.41
N TRP A 140 -6.46 -17.24 9.28
CA TRP A 140 -6.33 -17.97 8.01
C TRP A 140 -5.14 -18.94 7.99
N GLU A 141 -4.04 -18.62 8.65
CA GLU A 141 -2.88 -19.51 8.80
C GLU A 141 -3.23 -20.84 9.52
N LYS A 142 -4.26 -20.85 10.34
CA LYS A 142 -4.80 -22.05 10.99
C LYS A 142 -5.74 -22.87 10.09
N ARG A 143 -6.08 -22.34 8.90
CA ARG A 143 -7.05 -22.91 7.97
C ARG A 143 -6.48 -23.05 6.56
N PRO A 144 -5.35 -23.74 6.35
CA PRO A 144 -4.67 -23.79 5.06
C PRO A 144 -5.53 -24.50 3.99
N GLN A 145 -6.36 -25.47 4.36
CA GLN A 145 -7.26 -26.13 3.42
C GLN A 145 -8.29 -25.16 2.85
N ASP A 146 -8.90 -24.33 3.68
CA ASP A 146 -9.89 -23.34 3.21
C ASP A 146 -9.24 -22.31 2.27
N VAL A 147 -8.00 -21.87 2.57
CA VAL A 147 -7.24 -20.98 1.70
C VAL A 147 -6.97 -21.65 0.34
N TYR A 148 -6.60 -22.94 0.35
CA TYR A 148 -6.39 -23.71 -0.87
C TYR A 148 -7.67 -23.82 -1.71
N ASP A 149 -8.81 -24.11 -1.08
CA ASP A 149 -10.10 -24.26 -1.76
C ASP A 149 -10.58 -22.93 -2.36
N ILE A 150 -10.37 -21.80 -1.65
CA ILE A 150 -10.62 -20.45 -2.18
C ILE A 150 -9.75 -20.16 -3.40
N LEU A 151 -8.45 -20.46 -3.33
CA LEU A 151 -7.53 -20.25 -4.45
C LEU A 151 -7.90 -21.12 -5.65
N LYS A 152 -8.29 -22.38 -5.42
CA LYS A 152 -8.69 -23.31 -6.48
C LYS A 152 -9.95 -22.82 -7.18
N SER A 153 -11.01 -22.53 -6.43
CA SER A 153 -12.28 -22.05 -7.00
C SER A 153 -12.12 -20.70 -7.71
N GLY A 154 -11.37 -19.77 -7.12
CA GLY A 154 -11.06 -18.48 -7.74
C GLY A 154 -10.26 -18.63 -9.03
N SER A 155 -9.32 -19.60 -9.09
CA SER A 155 -8.56 -19.91 -10.29
C SER A 155 -9.44 -20.49 -11.41
N GLU A 156 -10.45 -21.28 -11.07
CA GLU A 156 -11.42 -21.80 -12.05
C GLU A 156 -12.24 -20.67 -12.68
N VAL A 157 -12.73 -19.72 -11.86
CA VAL A 157 -13.46 -18.53 -12.33
C VAL A 157 -12.58 -17.66 -13.23
N ALA A 158 -11.35 -17.38 -12.79
CA ALA A 158 -10.41 -16.57 -13.56
C ALA A 158 -10.04 -17.24 -14.89
N ARG A 159 -9.86 -18.57 -14.90
CA ARG A 159 -9.56 -19.36 -16.10
C ARG A 159 -10.71 -19.31 -17.10
N ALA A 160 -11.95 -19.45 -16.63
CA ALA A 160 -13.12 -19.37 -17.49
C ALA A 160 -13.20 -17.99 -18.16
N LYS A 161 -13.04 -16.91 -17.37
CA LYS A 161 -13.06 -15.55 -17.92
C LYS A 161 -11.91 -15.26 -18.89
N ALA A 162 -10.72 -15.74 -18.59
CA ALA A 162 -9.56 -15.62 -19.47
C ALA A 162 -9.76 -16.41 -20.78
N ALA A 163 -10.40 -17.58 -20.72
CA ALA A 163 -10.70 -18.38 -21.91
C ALA A 163 -11.66 -17.67 -22.86
N GLU A 164 -12.72 -17.04 -22.35
CA GLU A 164 -13.64 -16.20 -23.13
C GLU A 164 -12.88 -15.08 -23.87
N THR A 165 -12.12 -14.30 -23.12
CA THR A 165 -11.33 -13.19 -23.69
C THR A 165 -10.31 -13.67 -24.70
N LEU A 166 -9.65 -14.81 -24.45
CA LEU A 166 -8.68 -15.39 -25.38
C LEU A 166 -9.36 -15.87 -26.67
N ALA A 167 -10.58 -16.43 -26.60
CA ALA A 167 -11.34 -16.81 -27.77
C ALA A 167 -11.68 -15.58 -28.63
N ASP A 168 -12.11 -14.48 -28.03
CA ASP A 168 -12.38 -13.23 -28.74
C ASP A 168 -11.11 -12.66 -29.39
N VAL A 169 -9.99 -12.66 -28.67
CA VAL A 169 -8.67 -12.24 -29.19
C VAL A 169 -8.27 -13.10 -30.39
N ARG A 170 -8.37 -14.42 -30.31
CA ARG A 170 -8.05 -15.33 -31.41
C ARG A 170 -8.93 -15.09 -32.63
N ARG A 171 -10.21 -14.85 -32.42
CA ARG A 171 -11.17 -14.54 -33.49
C ARG A 171 -10.84 -13.22 -34.18
N ALA A 172 -10.53 -12.17 -33.39
CA ALA A 172 -10.14 -10.87 -33.92
C ALA A 172 -8.84 -10.95 -34.75
N MET A 173 -7.88 -11.75 -34.31
CA MET A 173 -6.62 -12.00 -35.02
C MET A 173 -6.75 -12.99 -36.20
N LYS A 174 -7.92 -13.61 -36.37
CA LYS A 174 -8.17 -14.67 -37.38
C LYS A 174 -7.22 -15.88 -37.23
N ILE A 175 -6.92 -16.29 -35.99
CA ILE A 175 -6.11 -17.47 -35.65
C ILE A 175 -6.91 -18.52 -34.87
N ASP A 176 -8.22 -18.53 -35.07
CA ASP A 176 -9.20 -19.47 -34.52
C ASP A 176 -9.42 -20.68 -35.47
N TYR A 177 -8.34 -21.18 -36.07
CA TYR A 177 -8.37 -22.17 -37.17
C TYR A 177 -9.17 -23.42 -36.84
N PHE A 178 -9.12 -23.92 -35.62
CA PHE A 178 -9.78 -25.16 -35.19
C PHE A 178 -11.21 -24.96 -34.73
N ASP A 179 -11.60 -23.72 -34.47
CA ASP A 179 -12.94 -23.35 -34.00
C ASP A 179 -13.80 -22.75 -35.13
N ASN A 180 -13.27 -22.67 -36.35
CA ASN A 180 -13.90 -22.03 -37.50
C ASN A 180 -14.04 -22.97 -38.71
N ASP A 181 -15.18 -23.66 -38.78
CA ASP A 181 -15.50 -24.60 -39.87
C ASP A 181 -15.52 -23.95 -41.27
N ASN A 182 -15.51 -22.62 -41.36
CA ASN A 182 -15.52 -21.91 -42.66
C ASN A 182 -14.15 -21.87 -43.32
N LEU A 183 -13.05 -22.12 -42.59
CA LEU A 183 -11.72 -22.15 -43.16
C LEU A 183 -11.49 -23.36 -44.07
N LEU A 184 -12.26 -24.44 -43.92
CA LEU A 184 -12.20 -25.63 -44.77
C LEU A 184 -13.08 -25.55 -46.01
N LYS A 185 -13.87 -24.45 -46.15
CA LYS A 185 -14.80 -24.23 -47.26
C LYS A 185 -14.28 -23.24 -48.31
N MET A 186 -12.99 -22.84 -48.15
CA MET A 186 -12.27 -22.10 -49.19
C MET A 186 -11.58 -23.13 -50.10
#